data_b45dff90c9d994b142548121e3892972
#
_entry.id   b45dff90c9d994b142548121e3892972
#
_cell.length_a   1.000
_cell.length_b   1.000
_cell.length_c   1.000
_cell.angle_alpha   90.00
_cell.angle_beta   90.00
_cell.angle_gamma   90.00
#
_symmetry.space_group_name_H-M   'P 1'
#
loop_
_entity.id
_entity.type
_entity.pdbx_description
1 polymer ?
#
loop_
_entity_poly.entity_id
_entity_poly.type
_entity_poly.pdbx_seq_one_letter_code
_entity_poly.pdbx_strand_id
1 'polypeptide(L)'
;MGVMVIVAYRPRPGKHALLLALTKEHLSVLRGQHLATERPSYAMQANDGTVIEVFEWNSKEAIASAHTNPVVLKMWERYAEACEYVPLANVKECSDMFAEFVPIELMANWPE
;
A
#
# COMPACT_ATOMS: atom_id res chain seq x y z
N MET A 1 -4.90 12.89 -15.25
CA MET A 1 -5.96 12.54 -14.31
C MET A 1 -5.57 11.33 -13.48
N GLY A 2 -5.66 11.43 -12.18
CA GLY A 2 -5.24 10.39 -11.27
C GLY A 2 -6.19 9.22 -11.18
N VAL A 3 -5.68 8.11 -10.65
CA VAL A 3 -6.48 6.92 -10.35
C VAL A 3 -6.25 6.54 -8.90
N MET A 4 -7.30 6.62 -8.09
CA MET A 4 -7.22 6.19 -6.69
C MET A 4 -7.32 4.68 -6.61
N VAL A 5 -6.46 4.07 -5.79
CA VAL A 5 -6.55 2.64 -5.52
C VAL A 5 -6.57 2.38 -4.02
N ILE A 6 -7.18 1.28 -3.65
CA ILE A 6 -7.15 0.75 -2.29
C ILE A 6 -6.61 -0.67 -2.41
N VAL A 7 -5.54 -0.97 -1.71
CA VAL A 7 -4.90 -2.28 -1.78
C VAL A 7 -4.78 -2.85 -0.37
N ALA A 8 -4.96 -4.16 -0.23
CA ALA A 8 -4.84 -4.86 1.03
C ALA A 8 -3.71 -5.87 0.95
N TYR A 9 -2.79 -5.79 1.93
CA TYR A 9 -1.64 -6.66 2.05
C TYR A 9 -1.78 -7.49 3.32
N ARG A 10 -1.89 -8.82 3.18
CA ARG A 10 -1.94 -9.72 4.35
C ARG A 10 -0.52 -10.19 4.66
N PRO A 11 0.04 -9.84 5.83
CA PRO A 11 1.42 -10.22 6.13
C PRO A 11 1.57 -11.74 6.25
N ARG A 12 2.66 -12.27 5.72
CA ARG A 12 3.03 -13.66 5.94
C ARG A 12 3.51 -13.82 7.38
N PRO A 13 3.46 -15.02 7.95
CA PRO A 13 3.92 -15.24 9.32
C PRO A 13 5.33 -14.68 9.55
N GLY A 14 5.48 -13.87 10.60
CA GLY A 14 6.75 -13.26 10.96
C GLY A 14 7.20 -12.09 10.07
N LYS A 15 6.38 -11.64 9.12
CA LYS A 15 6.77 -10.62 8.14
C LYS A 15 6.05 -9.27 8.32
N HIS A 16 5.30 -9.10 9.39
CA HIS A 16 4.55 -7.86 9.62
C HIS A 16 5.46 -6.64 9.65
N ALA A 17 6.60 -6.71 10.36
CA ALA A 17 7.52 -5.59 10.45
C ALA A 17 8.12 -5.23 9.09
N LEU A 18 8.48 -6.22 8.27
CA LEU A 18 8.97 -5.99 6.93
C LEU A 18 7.90 -5.32 6.07
N LEU A 19 6.66 -5.80 6.14
CA LEU A 19 5.55 -5.22 5.39
C LEU A 19 5.34 -3.74 5.77
N LEU A 20 5.38 -3.40 7.05
CA LEU A 20 5.25 -2.01 7.49
C LEU A 20 6.38 -1.14 6.92
N ALA A 21 7.61 -1.65 6.94
CA ALA A 21 8.75 -0.91 6.39
C ALA A 21 8.58 -0.66 4.89
N LEU A 22 8.14 -1.69 4.14
CA LEU A 22 7.88 -1.55 2.71
C LEU A 22 6.76 -0.56 2.42
N THR A 23 5.70 -0.59 3.21
CA THR A 23 4.57 0.32 3.04
C THR A 23 5.00 1.78 3.26
N LYS A 24 5.89 2.03 4.21
CA LYS A 24 6.41 3.38 4.46
C LYS A 24 7.24 3.91 3.30
N GLU A 25 7.92 3.04 2.55
CA GLU A 25 8.75 3.43 1.40
C GLU A 25 7.99 3.46 0.08
N HIS A 26 6.84 2.82 0.01
CA HIS A 26 6.13 2.53 -1.24
C HIS A 26 5.89 3.76 -2.11
N LEU A 27 5.25 4.77 -1.56
CA LEU A 27 4.90 5.98 -2.33
C LEU A 27 6.14 6.77 -2.74
N SER A 28 7.18 6.80 -1.89
CA SER A 28 8.42 7.46 -2.21
C SER A 28 9.07 6.84 -3.45
N VAL A 29 9.06 5.51 -3.54
CA VAL A 29 9.58 4.80 -4.71
C VAL A 29 8.76 5.12 -5.96
N LEU A 30 7.44 5.02 -5.87
CA LEU A 30 6.57 5.30 -7.01
C LEU A 30 6.68 6.75 -7.47
N ARG A 31 6.76 7.70 -6.55
CA ARG A 31 6.93 9.12 -6.87
C ARG A 31 8.28 9.40 -7.51
N GLY A 32 9.32 8.71 -7.04
CA GLY A 32 10.66 8.82 -7.64
C GLY A 32 10.69 8.34 -9.08
N GLN A 33 9.78 7.47 -9.48
CA GLN A 33 9.65 6.98 -10.85
C GLN A 33 8.56 7.74 -11.63
N HIS A 34 8.03 8.81 -11.06
CA HIS A 34 6.97 9.63 -11.67
C HIS A 34 5.67 8.84 -11.94
N LEU A 35 5.36 7.88 -11.09
CA LEU A 35 4.19 7.01 -11.27
C LEU A 35 3.02 7.35 -10.36
N ALA A 36 3.28 7.94 -9.20
CA ALA A 36 2.25 8.32 -8.23
C ALA A 36 2.25 9.83 -8.01
N THR A 37 1.09 10.38 -7.66
CA THR A 37 0.93 11.81 -7.40
C THR A 37 1.43 12.18 -6.02
N GLU A 38 1.48 13.50 -5.75
CA GLU A 38 1.81 14.03 -4.44
C GLU A 38 0.59 14.08 -3.50
N ARG A 39 -0.55 13.56 -3.95
CA ARG A 39 -1.73 13.50 -3.08
C ARG A 39 -1.41 12.67 -1.84
N PRO A 40 -1.80 13.13 -0.64
CA PRO A 40 -1.56 12.34 0.57
C PRO A 40 -2.10 10.93 0.46
N SER A 41 -1.33 9.97 0.96
CA SER A 41 -1.75 8.57 1.03
C SER A 41 -2.02 8.21 2.48
N TYR A 42 -2.80 7.16 2.68
CA TYR A 42 -3.14 6.69 4.00
C TYR A 42 -2.90 5.20 4.09
N ALA A 43 -2.42 4.76 5.24
CA ALA A 43 -2.30 3.35 5.55
C ALA A 43 -2.95 3.07 6.89
N MET A 44 -3.54 1.89 7.02
CA MET A 44 -4.26 1.49 8.21
C MET A 44 -4.25 -0.02 8.33
N GLN A 45 -4.57 -0.53 9.51
CA GLN A 45 -4.42 -1.95 9.82
C GLN A 45 -5.72 -2.53 10.33
N ALA A 46 -6.08 -3.68 9.77
CA ALA A 46 -7.21 -4.49 10.23
C ALA A 46 -6.82 -5.30 11.47
N ASN A 47 -7.81 -5.86 12.16
CA ASN A 47 -7.58 -6.63 13.38
C ASN A 47 -6.68 -7.84 13.17
N ASP A 48 -6.72 -8.44 11.99
CA ASP A 48 -5.89 -9.62 11.68
C ASP A 48 -4.47 -9.27 11.22
N GLY A 49 -4.11 -7.99 11.22
CA GLY A 49 -2.79 -7.53 10.79
C GLY A 49 -2.71 -7.12 9.32
N THR A 50 -3.79 -7.34 8.54
CA THR A 50 -3.82 -6.91 7.14
C THR A 50 -3.64 -5.40 7.06
N VAL A 51 -2.74 -4.95 6.19
CA VAL A 51 -2.46 -3.53 5.97
C VAL A 51 -3.23 -3.07 4.75
N ILE A 52 -3.97 -1.98 4.88
CA ILE A 52 -4.72 -1.36 3.79
C ILE A 52 -4.06 -0.04 3.45
N GLU A 53 -3.78 0.20 2.17
CA GLU A 53 -3.18 1.43 1.70
C GLU A 53 -4.08 2.08 0.65
N VAL A 54 -4.23 3.41 0.75
CA VAL A 54 -5.02 4.21 -0.20
C VAL A 54 -4.08 5.26 -0.79
N PHE A 55 -3.95 5.27 -2.12
CA PHE A 55 -3.09 6.25 -2.77
C PHE A 55 -3.52 6.50 -4.22
N GLU A 56 -2.89 7.46 -4.86
CA GLU A 56 -3.23 7.86 -6.23
C GLU A 56 -2.06 7.64 -7.18
N TRP A 57 -2.31 6.86 -8.24
CA TRP A 57 -1.42 6.77 -9.41
C TRP A 57 -1.64 7.99 -10.30
N ASN A 58 -0.62 8.39 -11.05
CA ASN A 58 -0.73 9.50 -11.99
C ASN A 58 -1.78 9.25 -13.07
N SER A 59 -1.90 8.00 -13.53
CA SER A 59 -2.78 7.64 -14.64
C SER A 59 -2.84 6.11 -14.77
N LYS A 60 -3.74 5.64 -15.63
CA LYS A 60 -3.76 4.21 -15.99
C LYS A 60 -2.50 3.80 -16.75
N GLU A 61 -1.95 4.72 -17.56
CA GLU A 61 -0.69 4.48 -18.25
C GLU A 61 0.46 4.30 -17.27
N ALA A 62 0.46 5.06 -16.16
CA ALA A 62 1.46 4.90 -15.11
C ALA A 62 1.37 3.52 -14.47
N ILE A 63 0.16 3.01 -14.21
CA ILE A 63 -0.05 1.67 -13.67
C ILE A 63 0.54 0.63 -14.61
N ALA A 64 0.23 0.72 -15.90
CA ALA A 64 0.76 -0.20 -16.91
C ALA A 64 2.28 -0.14 -16.98
N SER A 65 2.85 1.06 -16.96
CA SER A 65 4.29 1.29 -17.01
C SER A 65 5.01 0.70 -15.78
N ALA A 66 4.37 0.70 -14.62
CA ALA A 66 4.94 0.13 -13.39
C ALA A 66 5.28 -1.36 -13.57
N HIS A 67 4.48 -2.08 -14.34
CA HIS A 67 4.66 -3.53 -14.57
C HIS A 67 5.91 -3.86 -15.38
N THR A 68 6.56 -2.88 -15.98
CA THR A 68 7.81 -3.06 -16.72
C THR A 68 8.94 -2.20 -16.16
N ASN A 69 8.71 -1.49 -15.05
CA ASN A 69 9.71 -0.63 -14.43
C ASN A 69 10.59 -1.47 -13.49
N PRO A 70 11.91 -1.58 -13.75
CA PRO A 70 12.77 -2.45 -12.95
C PRO A 70 12.87 -2.04 -11.48
N VAL A 71 12.78 -0.75 -11.18
CA VAL A 71 12.81 -0.28 -9.78
C VAL A 71 11.57 -0.74 -9.03
N VAL A 72 10.40 -0.60 -9.67
CA VAL A 72 9.12 -1.02 -9.08
C VAL A 72 9.06 -2.54 -8.95
N LEU A 73 9.49 -3.27 -9.98
CA LEU A 73 9.47 -4.74 -9.94
C LEU A 73 10.34 -5.29 -8.80
N LYS A 74 11.48 -4.66 -8.55
CA LYS A 74 12.34 -5.07 -7.44
C LYS A 74 11.65 -4.84 -6.09
N MET A 75 10.97 -3.73 -5.94
CA MET A 75 10.20 -3.45 -4.73
C MET A 75 9.07 -4.47 -4.56
N TRP A 76 8.36 -4.78 -5.64
CA TRP A 76 7.26 -5.75 -5.59
C TRP A 76 7.72 -7.17 -5.26
N GLU A 77 8.95 -7.55 -5.66
CA GLU A 77 9.53 -8.82 -5.22
C GLU A 77 9.64 -8.90 -3.70
N ARG A 78 10.02 -7.79 -3.07
CA ARG A 78 10.10 -7.72 -1.61
C ARG A 78 8.71 -7.80 -0.98
N TYR A 79 7.71 -7.17 -1.59
CA TYR A 79 6.32 -7.30 -1.13
C TYR A 79 5.86 -8.76 -1.21
N ALA A 80 6.22 -9.47 -2.27
CA ALA A 80 5.84 -10.88 -2.43
C ALA A 80 6.41 -11.76 -1.31
N GLU A 81 7.58 -11.41 -0.79
CA GLU A 81 8.17 -12.11 0.36
C GLU A 81 7.45 -11.77 1.68
N ALA A 82 6.93 -10.56 1.78
CA ALA A 82 6.36 -10.03 3.01
C ALA A 82 4.87 -10.33 3.18
N CYS A 83 4.14 -10.48 2.08
CA CYS A 83 2.67 -10.52 2.15
C CYS A 83 2.04 -11.22 0.97
N GLU A 84 0.73 -11.42 1.10
CA GLU A 84 -0.15 -11.77 -0.01
C GLU A 84 -1.08 -10.59 -0.25
N TYR A 85 -1.33 -10.28 -1.51
CA TYR A 85 -2.35 -9.28 -1.88
C TYR A 85 -3.71 -9.94 -1.79
N VAL A 86 -4.66 -9.30 -1.13
CA VAL A 86 -5.99 -9.85 -0.98
C VAL A 86 -7.03 -8.85 -1.46
N PRO A 87 -8.14 -9.31 -2.05
CA PRO A 87 -9.23 -8.41 -2.41
C PRO A 87 -9.83 -7.77 -1.15
N LEU A 88 -10.31 -6.54 -1.26
CA LEU A 88 -10.98 -5.88 -0.13
C LEU A 88 -12.13 -6.69 0.42
N ALA A 89 -12.83 -7.43 -0.43
CA ALA A 89 -13.94 -8.30 0.00
C ALA A 89 -13.50 -9.36 1.02
N ASN A 90 -12.21 -9.69 1.06
CA ASN A 90 -11.66 -10.67 2.00
C ASN A 90 -11.14 -10.02 3.29
N VAL A 91 -11.28 -8.71 3.43
CA VAL A 91 -10.97 -7.99 4.67
C VAL A 91 -12.26 -7.92 5.47
N LYS A 92 -12.27 -8.52 6.66
CA LYS A 92 -13.48 -8.67 7.46
C LYS A 92 -14.19 -7.33 7.72
N GLU A 93 -13.43 -6.32 8.10
CA GLU A 93 -13.98 -4.99 8.39
C GLU A 93 -14.70 -4.37 7.20
N CYS A 94 -14.30 -4.74 5.97
CA CYS A 94 -14.92 -4.19 4.76
C CYS A 94 -16.33 -4.73 4.51
N SER A 95 -16.80 -5.69 5.30
CA SER A 95 -18.19 -6.15 5.23
C SER A 95 -19.12 -5.29 6.09
N ASP A 96 -18.58 -4.41 6.92
CA ASP A 96 -19.37 -3.51 7.75
C ASP A 96 -19.71 -2.24 6.98
N MET A 97 -20.84 -1.61 7.34
CA MET A 97 -21.26 -0.36 6.73
C MET A 97 -20.19 0.74 6.92
N PHE A 98 -19.59 0.80 8.11
CA PHE A 98 -18.47 1.68 8.41
C PHE A 98 -17.29 0.81 8.82
N ALA A 99 -16.39 0.56 7.87
CA ALA A 99 -15.19 -0.22 8.14
C ALA A 99 -14.21 0.62 8.98
N GLU A 100 -13.76 0.07 10.10
CA GLU A 100 -12.88 0.77 11.03
C GLU A 100 -11.53 0.09 11.11
N PHE A 101 -10.47 0.89 11.04
CA PHE A 101 -9.10 0.39 11.04
C PHE A 101 -8.23 1.22 11.97
N VAL A 102 -7.12 0.66 12.41
CA VAL A 102 -6.13 1.39 13.18
C VAL A 102 -5.20 2.13 12.22
N PRO A 103 -4.99 3.44 12.38
CA PRO A 103 -4.09 4.17 11.48
C PRO A 103 -2.64 3.72 11.62
N ILE A 104 -1.91 3.74 10.50
CA ILE A 104 -0.48 3.48 10.44
C ILE A 104 0.21 4.78 10.05
N GLU A 105 1.21 5.21 10.83
CA GLU A 105 1.96 6.41 10.55
C GLU A 105 2.94 6.16 9.42
N LEU A 106 2.79 6.88 8.32
CA LEU A 106 3.67 6.75 7.16
C LEU A 106 4.86 7.69 7.20
N MET A 107 4.77 8.79 7.98
CA MET A 107 5.83 9.78 8.10
C MET A 107 6.60 9.60 9.40
N ALA A 108 7.94 9.59 9.31
CA ALA A 108 8.79 9.41 10.50
C ALA A 108 8.58 10.48 11.56
N ASN A 109 8.25 11.71 11.16
CA ASN A 109 8.05 12.85 12.03
C ASN A 109 6.61 13.33 11.99
N TRP A 110 5.69 12.42 12.18
CA TRP A 110 4.28 12.74 12.17
C TRP A 110 3.95 13.74 13.28
N PRO A 111 3.30 14.87 12.97
CA PRO A 111 2.95 15.83 14.02
C PRO A 111 1.89 15.26 14.96
N GLU A 112 2.08 15.52 16.23
CA GLU A 112 1.13 15.18 17.28
C GLU A 112 -0.04 16.12 17.33
#